data_938f4d2f296925ab06671e7c7158f6f1
#
_entry.id   938f4d2f296925ab06671e7c7158f6f1
#
_cell.length_a   1.000
_cell.length_b   1.000
_cell.length_c   1.000
_cell.angle_alpha   90.00
_cell.angle_beta   90.00
_cell.angle_gamma   90.00
#
_symmetry.space_group_name_H-M   'P 1'
#
loop_
_entity.id
_entity.type
_entity.pdbx_description
1 polymer ?
#
loop_
_entity_poly.entity_id
_entity_poly.type
_entity_poly.pdbx_seq_one_letter_code
_entity_poly.pdbx_strand_id
1 'polypeptide(L)'
;STMREIIHLQVGQCGNQIGTKFWEVINKEHHIDSNGVAHVEANDDLNVFYSQAMNGRCVPRAVLVDLEPGTMDAIRATEVGKMFKPDNFVYGINSAGNNWAKGHYTEGAELVEQCMDVIRHEAEACECLQGFQMTHSLGGGTGSGMGTLLLSKLKEDYPDRMVMTYSVFPSANVSDTVTEPYNTTLAVNQLLENVDETVVLDNEALYSVCMQSLRSEERRV
;
A
#
# COMPACT_ATOMS: atom_id res chain seq x y z
N SER A 1 12.26 -25.23 -4.50
CA SER A 1 12.37 -23.76 -4.56
C SER A 1 11.67 -23.21 -3.33
N THR A 2 12.39 -22.60 -2.41
CA THR A 2 11.77 -21.88 -1.28
C THR A 2 11.02 -20.67 -1.87
N MET A 3 9.69 -20.72 -1.81
CA MET A 3 8.84 -19.60 -2.21
C MET A 3 9.15 -18.40 -1.31
N ARG A 4 9.29 -17.22 -1.91
CA ARG A 4 9.61 -15.97 -1.21
C ARG A 4 8.38 -15.10 -1.23
N GLU A 5 7.74 -14.93 -0.08
CA GLU A 5 6.48 -14.22 0.06
C GLU A 5 6.70 -12.76 0.36
N ILE A 6 5.78 -11.91 -0.13
CA ILE A 6 5.80 -10.46 0.05
C ILE A 6 4.47 -10.04 0.68
N ILE A 7 4.54 -9.20 1.71
CA ILE A 7 3.37 -8.58 2.32
C ILE A 7 3.23 -7.16 1.79
N HIS A 8 2.05 -6.85 1.25
CA HIS A 8 1.71 -5.54 0.71
C HIS A 8 1.00 -4.69 1.76
N LEU A 9 1.54 -3.50 2.02
CA LEU A 9 0.98 -2.52 2.94
C LEU A 9 0.42 -1.33 2.16
N GLN A 10 -0.81 -0.95 2.44
CA GLN A 10 -1.49 0.18 1.77
C GLN A 10 -1.83 1.21 2.83
N VAL A 11 -1.21 2.38 2.79
CA VAL A 11 -1.32 3.36 3.88
C VAL A 11 -1.85 4.70 3.39
N GLY A 12 -2.94 5.15 4.00
CA GLY A 12 -3.65 6.38 3.67
C GLY A 12 -4.50 6.26 2.42
N GLN A 13 -5.28 7.28 2.11
CA GLN A 13 -6.20 7.29 0.98
C GLN A 13 -5.50 6.98 -0.35
N CYS A 14 -4.44 7.71 -0.68
CA CYS A 14 -3.68 7.53 -1.92
C CYS A 14 -3.05 6.12 -2.00
N GLY A 15 -2.40 5.66 -0.93
CA GLY A 15 -1.77 4.35 -0.89
C GLY A 15 -2.77 3.21 -1.05
N ASN A 16 -3.93 3.32 -0.44
CA ASN A 16 -5.01 2.34 -0.58
C ASN A 16 -5.62 2.34 -1.98
N GLN A 17 -5.77 3.50 -2.62
CA GLN A 17 -6.26 3.59 -4.00
C GLN A 17 -5.30 2.95 -5.00
N ILE A 18 -4.00 3.25 -4.90
CA ILE A 18 -2.96 2.66 -5.75
C ILE A 18 -2.87 1.16 -5.50
N GLY A 19 -2.87 0.74 -4.24
CA GLY A 19 -2.82 -0.66 -3.87
C GLY A 19 -4.02 -1.45 -4.41
N THR A 20 -5.23 -0.90 -4.38
CA THR A 20 -6.40 -1.53 -4.97
C THR A 20 -6.22 -1.72 -6.48
N LYS A 21 -5.65 -0.74 -7.18
CA LYS A 21 -5.34 -0.87 -8.62
C LYS A 21 -4.24 -1.88 -8.89
N PHE A 22 -3.23 -1.96 -8.06
CA PHE A 22 -2.21 -3.01 -8.11
C PHE A 22 -2.86 -4.40 -8.07
N TRP A 23 -3.77 -4.64 -7.12
CA TRP A 23 -4.47 -5.92 -7.01
C TRP A 23 -5.42 -6.21 -8.19
N GLU A 24 -6.07 -5.19 -8.75
CA GLU A 24 -6.86 -5.37 -9.98
C GLU A 24 -6.01 -5.86 -11.16
N VAL A 25 -4.79 -5.34 -11.30
CA VAL A 25 -3.86 -5.74 -12.38
C VAL A 25 -3.30 -7.13 -12.11
N ILE A 26 -2.80 -7.40 -10.92
CA ILE A 26 -2.24 -8.71 -10.53
C ILE A 26 -3.30 -9.81 -10.64
N ASN A 27 -4.55 -9.56 -10.22
CA ASN A 27 -5.64 -10.53 -10.39
C ASN A 27 -5.87 -10.88 -11.87
N LYS A 28 -5.82 -9.90 -12.77
CA LYS A 28 -5.96 -10.14 -14.20
C LYS A 28 -4.78 -10.94 -14.78
N GLU A 29 -3.56 -10.61 -14.39
CA GLU A 29 -2.36 -11.32 -14.84
C GLU A 29 -2.36 -12.79 -14.41
N HIS A 30 -2.82 -13.07 -13.20
CA HIS A 30 -2.92 -14.43 -12.66
C HIS A 30 -4.26 -15.12 -12.94
N HIS A 31 -5.13 -14.51 -13.74
CA HIS A 31 -6.46 -15.03 -14.06
C HIS A 31 -7.30 -15.43 -12.84
N ILE A 32 -7.26 -14.58 -11.80
CA ILE A 32 -8.03 -14.72 -10.58
C ILE A 32 -9.31 -13.90 -10.71
N ASP A 33 -10.46 -14.50 -10.43
CA ASP A 33 -11.75 -13.81 -10.43
C ASP A 33 -12.00 -13.03 -9.12
N SER A 34 -13.08 -12.25 -9.09
CA SER A 34 -13.49 -11.47 -7.90
C SER A 34 -13.85 -12.34 -6.68
N ASN A 35 -14.04 -13.64 -6.86
CA ASN A 35 -14.27 -14.59 -5.78
C ASN A 35 -12.97 -15.23 -5.26
N GLY A 36 -11.82 -14.88 -5.84
CA GLY A 36 -10.52 -15.43 -5.49
C GLY A 36 -10.25 -16.81 -6.10
N VAL A 37 -10.99 -17.21 -7.15
CA VAL A 37 -10.75 -18.49 -7.83
C VAL A 37 -9.76 -18.26 -8.97
N ALA A 38 -8.65 -19.00 -8.97
CA ALA A 38 -7.69 -19.02 -10.07
C ALA A 38 -8.18 -19.97 -11.18
N HIS A 39 -8.22 -19.45 -12.41
CA HIS A 39 -8.69 -20.22 -13.60
C HIS A 39 -7.56 -20.90 -14.38
N VAL A 40 -6.32 -20.82 -13.89
CA VAL A 40 -5.14 -21.47 -14.47
C VAL A 40 -4.52 -22.38 -13.40
N GLU A 41 -3.84 -23.45 -13.83
CA GLU A 41 -3.10 -24.33 -12.90
C GLU A 41 -2.20 -23.50 -12.00
N ALA A 42 -2.25 -23.77 -10.69
CA ALA A 42 -1.52 -23.05 -9.68
C ALA A 42 -0.02 -23.01 -10.02
N ASN A 43 0.45 -21.85 -10.40
CA ASN A 43 1.87 -21.58 -10.55
C ASN A 43 2.46 -21.23 -9.18
N ASP A 44 3.69 -21.66 -8.93
CA ASP A 44 4.43 -21.32 -7.70
C ASP A 44 4.47 -19.79 -7.45
N ASP A 45 4.37 -18.98 -8.52
CA ASP A 45 4.39 -17.51 -8.45
C ASP A 45 3.17 -16.91 -7.72
N LEU A 46 2.02 -17.63 -7.68
CA LEU A 46 0.83 -17.16 -6.96
C LEU A 46 1.09 -16.98 -5.46
N ASN A 47 1.86 -17.87 -4.87
CA ASN A 47 2.11 -17.88 -3.43
C ASN A 47 2.95 -16.68 -2.95
N VAL A 48 3.61 -15.94 -3.85
CA VAL A 48 4.35 -14.73 -3.53
C VAL A 48 3.42 -13.66 -2.95
N PHE A 49 2.29 -13.42 -3.61
CA PHE A 49 1.35 -12.36 -3.25
C PHE A 49 0.06 -12.86 -2.60
N TYR A 50 -0.27 -14.15 -2.75
CA TYR A 50 -1.52 -14.71 -2.25
C TYR A 50 -1.27 -15.82 -1.24
N SER A 51 -2.14 -15.90 -0.24
CA SER A 51 -2.31 -17.07 0.60
C SER A 51 -3.50 -17.89 0.10
N GLN A 52 -3.46 -19.20 0.26
CA GLN A 52 -4.60 -20.06 -0.07
C GLN A 52 -5.44 -20.31 1.17
N ALA A 53 -6.72 -19.99 1.10
CA ALA A 53 -7.70 -20.34 2.13
C ALA A 53 -8.04 -21.85 2.05
N MET A 54 -8.64 -22.42 3.11
CA MET A 54 -9.03 -23.83 3.17
C MET A 54 -9.94 -24.28 2.02
N ASN A 55 -10.68 -23.37 1.43
CA ASN A 55 -11.55 -23.62 0.27
C ASN A 55 -10.84 -23.44 -1.09
N GLY A 56 -9.51 -23.30 -1.10
CA GLY A 56 -8.71 -23.11 -2.32
C GLY A 56 -8.74 -21.70 -2.90
N ARG A 57 -9.39 -20.73 -2.25
CA ARG A 57 -9.43 -19.33 -2.72
C ARG A 57 -8.10 -18.64 -2.49
N CYS A 58 -7.66 -17.87 -3.47
CA CYS A 58 -6.52 -16.96 -3.35
C CYS A 58 -6.94 -15.72 -2.56
N VAL A 59 -6.22 -15.43 -1.50
CA VAL A 59 -6.44 -14.27 -0.63
C VAL A 59 -5.20 -13.39 -0.66
N PRO A 60 -5.31 -12.10 -1.03
CA PRO A 60 -4.18 -11.18 -1.05
C PRO A 60 -3.46 -11.09 0.30
N ARG A 61 -2.11 -11.13 0.28
CA ARG A 61 -1.28 -10.84 1.45
C ARG A 61 -1.18 -9.33 1.60
N ALA A 62 -2.26 -8.69 2.02
CA ALA A 62 -2.37 -7.24 2.08
C ALA A 62 -2.89 -6.78 3.44
N VAL A 63 -2.32 -5.70 3.95
CA VAL A 63 -2.79 -4.97 5.13
C VAL A 63 -3.14 -3.55 4.70
N LEU A 64 -4.38 -3.15 4.95
CA LEU A 64 -4.93 -1.86 4.55
C LEU A 64 -5.06 -0.98 5.78
N VAL A 65 -4.40 0.17 5.75
CA VAL A 65 -4.28 1.06 6.91
C VAL A 65 -4.73 2.47 6.54
N ASP A 66 -5.61 3.05 7.35
CA ASP A 66 -5.94 4.47 7.28
C ASP A 66 -6.34 5.00 8.67
N LEU A 67 -6.27 6.31 8.87
CA LEU A 67 -6.73 6.95 10.11
C LEU A 67 -8.22 7.28 10.09
N GLU A 68 -8.88 7.15 8.94
CA GLU A 68 -10.31 7.41 8.78
C GLU A 68 -11.03 6.25 8.07
N PRO A 69 -12.32 6.01 8.37
CA PRO A 69 -13.04 4.85 7.85
C PRO A 69 -13.44 4.97 6.36
N GLY A 70 -13.54 6.19 5.83
CA GLY A 70 -14.12 6.44 4.51
C GLY A 70 -13.42 5.72 3.36
N THR A 71 -12.08 5.65 3.39
CA THR A 71 -11.28 4.91 2.40
C THR A 71 -11.57 3.42 2.46
N MET A 72 -11.67 2.86 3.66
CA MET A 72 -11.93 1.44 3.86
C MET A 72 -13.31 1.02 3.38
N ASP A 73 -14.32 1.84 3.63
CA ASP A 73 -15.67 1.58 3.16
C ASP A 73 -15.77 1.64 1.63
N ALA A 74 -15.06 2.59 1.01
CA ALA A 74 -14.98 2.68 -0.44
C ALA A 74 -14.33 1.43 -1.06
N ILE A 75 -13.27 0.91 -0.47
CA ILE A 75 -12.59 -0.31 -0.95
C ILE A 75 -13.47 -1.54 -0.76
N ARG A 76 -14.11 -1.71 0.40
CA ARG A 76 -15.02 -2.84 0.65
C ARG A 76 -16.18 -2.92 -0.35
N ALA A 77 -16.58 -1.79 -0.91
CA ALA A 77 -17.62 -1.73 -1.93
C ALA A 77 -17.14 -2.21 -3.32
N THR A 78 -15.82 -2.32 -3.55
CA THR A 78 -15.27 -2.80 -4.83
C THR A 78 -15.25 -4.32 -4.91
N GLU A 79 -15.15 -4.86 -6.14
CA GLU A 79 -15.01 -6.30 -6.35
C GLU A 79 -13.72 -6.86 -5.73
N VAL A 80 -12.61 -6.15 -5.86
CA VAL A 80 -11.33 -6.52 -5.26
C VAL A 80 -11.39 -6.46 -3.74
N GLY A 81 -12.16 -5.52 -3.19
CA GLY A 81 -12.34 -5.36 -1.74
C GLY A 81 -12.90 -6.60 -1.05
N LYS A 82 -13.70 -7.41 -1.78
CA LYS A 82 -14.27 -8.67 -1.27
C LYS A 82 -13.24 -9.80 -1.11
N MET A 83 -12.05 -9.65 -1.71
CA MET A 83 -10.97 -10.64 -1.66
C MET A 83 -10.08 -10.46 -0.44
N PHE A 84 -9.98 -9.25 0.11
CA PHE A 84 -9.15 -8.99 1.29
C PHE A 84 -9.72 -9.63 2.54
N LYS A 85 -8.84 -10.04 3.46
CA LYS A 85 -9.26 -10.49 4.78
C LYS A 85 -9.91 -9.32 5.54
N PRO A 86 -11.10 -9.49 6.10
CA PRO A 86 -11.74 -8.44 6.90
C PRO A 86 -10.88 -7.95 8.07
N ASP A 87 -10.10 -8.83 8.68
CA ASP A 87 -9.22 -8.54 9.82
C ASP A 87 -7.98 -7.72 9.43
N ASN A 88 -7.66 -7.63 8.14
CA ASN A 88 -6.53 -6.87 7.64
C ASN A 88 -6.87 -5.41 7.32
N PHE A 89 -8.10 -4.98 7.59
CA PHE A 89 -8.52 -3.59 7.51
C PHE A 89 -8.31 -2.92 8.87
N VAL A 90 -7.28 -2.10 9.00
CA VAL A 90 -6.96 -1.38 10.23
C VAL A 90 -7.20 0.11 10.04
N TYR A 91 -8.12 0.69 10.79
CA TYR A 91 -8.47 2.09 10.63
C TYR A 91 -8.88 2.75 11.95
N GLY A 92 -8.59 4.05 12.03
CA GLY A 92 -8.99 4.91 13.12
C GLY A 92 -10.31 5.63 12.85
N ILE A 93 -10.63 6.57 13.72
CA ILE A 93 -11.81 7.45 13.61
C ILE A 93 -11.44 8.91 13.38
N ASN A 94 -10.19 9.28 13.64
CA ASN A 94 -9.68 10.65 13.55
C ASN A 94 -8.68 10.77 12.41
N SER A 95 -8.92 11.70 11.48
CA SER A 95 -8.00 11.98 10.39
C SER A 95 -6.73 12.70 10.87
N ALA A 96 -5.62 12.48 10.18
CA ALA A 96 -4.38 13.26 10.39
C ALA A 96 -4.46 14.70 9.84
N GLY A 97 -5.49 15.06 9.07
CA GLY A 97 -5.71 16.41 8.55
C GLY A 97 -4.53 16.95 7.74
N ASN A 98 -3.94 16.14 6.87
CA ASN A 98 -2.74 16.47 6.07
C ASN A 98 -1.55 16.96 6.92
N ASN A 99 -1.39 16.44 8.13
CA ASN A 99 -0.32 16.81 9.04
C ASN A 99 0.53 15.58 9.38
N TRP A 100 1.80 15.59 8.93
CA TRP A 100 2.74 14.51 9.19
C TRP A 100 2.90 14.21 10.68
N ALA A 101 3.01 15.25 11.51
CA ALA A 101 3.20 15.08 12.96
C ALA A 101 2.01 14.40 13.65
N LYS A 102 0.77 14.68 13.20
CA LYS A 102 -0.41 13.96 13.70
C LYS A 102 -0.37 12.49 13.29
N GLY A 103 -0.03 12.19 12.05
CA GLY A 103 0.11 10.83 11.57
C GLY A 103 1.24 10.07 12.25
N HIS A 104 2.33 10.73 12.63
CA HIS A 104 3.51 10.09 13.17
C HIS A 104 3.51 9.98 14.70
N TYR A 105 3.08 11.01 15.42
CA TYR A 105 3.24 11.11 16.88
C TYR A 105 1.94 10.99 17.68
N THR A 106 0.78 11.26 17.10
CA THR A 106 -0.50 11.25 17.81
C THR A 106 -1.45 10.18 17.26
N GLU A 107 -2.30 10.52 16.31
CA GLU A 107 -3.31 9.60 15.78
C GLU A 107 -2.72 8.30 15.22
N GLY A 108 -1.61 8.38 14.49
CA GLY A 108 -0.95 7.17 13.98
C GLY A 108 -0.28 6.34 15.06
N ALA A 109 0.30 6.98 16.07
CA ALA A 109 0.93 6.28 17.19
C ALA A 109 -0.07 5.45 18.01
N GLU A 110 -1.33 5.87 18.09
CA GLU A 110 -2.40 5.10 18.77
C GLU A 110 -2.78 3.84 18.00
N LEU A 111 -2.65 3.85 16.66
CA LEU A 111 -3.07 2.75 15.79
C LEU A 111 -1.91 1.82 15.39
N VAL A 112 -0.67 2.26 15.53
CA VAL A 112 0.50 1.53 15.01
C VAL A 112 0.67 0.14 15.60
N GLU A 113 0.43 -0.05 16.88
CA GLU A 113 0.55 -1.36 17.54
C GLU A 113 -0.45 -2.37 16.97
N GLN A 114 -1.69 -1.94 16.75
CA GLN A 114 -2.70 -2.79 16.10
C GLN A 114 -2.29 -3.15 14.67
N CYS A 115 -1.69 -2.21 13.91
CA CYS A 115 -1.17 -2.49 12.58
C CYS A 115 -0.04 -3.53 12.64
N MET A 116 0.91 -3.38 13.58
CA MET A 116 2.01 -4.31 13.74
C MET A 116 1.54 -5.71 14.14
N ASP A 117 0.49 -5.84 14.94
CA ASP A 117 -0.09 -7.13 15.29
C ASP A 117 -0.69 -7.83 14.06
N VAL A 118 -1.41 -7.10 13.20
CA VAL A 118 -1.96 -7.66 11.96
C VAL A 118 -0.85 -8.05 10.99
N ILE A 119 0.18 -7.21 10.84
CA ILE A 119 1.35 -7.50 10.00
C ILE A 119 2.09 -8.74 10.51
N ARG A 120 2.27 -8.85 11.83
CA ARG A 120 2.90 -10.03 12.44
C ARG A 120 2.12 -11.30 12.16
N HIS A 121 0.80 -11.26 12.22
CA HIS A 121 -0.08 -12.38 11.88
C HIS A 121 0.08 -12.83 10.41
N GLU A 122 0.19 -11.88 9.47
CA GLU A 122 0.46 -12.19 8.07
C GLU A 122 1.89 -12.73 7.87
N ALA A 123 2.88 -12.19 8.61
CA ALA A 123 4.26 -12.65 8.55
C ALA A 123 4.43 -14.08 9.09
N GLU A 124 3.74 -14.42 10.17
CA GLU A 124 3.72 -15.77 10.76
C GLU A 124 3.05 -16.81 9.84
N ALA A 125 2.13 -16.37 9.00
CA ALA A 125 1.48 -17.22 8.01
C ALA A 125 2.36 -17.49 6.75
N CYS A 126 3.50 -16.81 6.62
CA CYS A 126 4.46 -17.00 5.55
C CYS A 126 5.43 -18.14 5.89
N GLU A 127 5.77 -18.98 4.89
CA GLU A 127 6.83 -20.00 5.04
C GLU A 127 8.23 -19.38 4.94
N CYS A 128 8.40 -18.41 4.03
CA CYS A 128 9.66 -17.71 3.81
C CYS A 128 9.41 -16.25 3.41
N LEU A 129 9.13 -15.40 4.39
CA LEU A 129 8.92 -13.98 4.16
C LEU A 129 10.18 -13.34 3.56
N GLN A 130 10.06 -12.76 2.36
CA GLN A 130 11.13 -12.00 1.72
C GLN A 130 11.18 -10.56 2.24
N GLY A 131 10.02 -9.93 2.38
CA GLY A 131 9.94 -8.54 2.81
C GLY A 131 8.56 -7.93 2.63
N PHE A 132 8.56 -6.61 2.68
CA PHE A 132 7.37 -5.79 2.65
C PHE A 132 7.43 -4.81 1.49
N GLN A 133 6.30 -4.57 0.86
CA GLN A 133 6.13 -3.45 -0.07
C GLN A 133 5.02 -2.54 0.42
N MET A 134 5.26 -1.23 0.40
CA MET A 134 4.30 -0.24 0.87
C MET A 134 3.93 0.75 -0.23
N THR A 135 2.63 1.00 -0.40
CA THR A 135 2.11 2.10 -1.22
C THR A 135 1.61 3.22 -0.31
N HIS A 136 2.10 4.45 -0.53
CA HIS A 136 1.71 5.63 0.24
C HIS A 136 2.00 6.93 -0.51
N SER A 137 1.46 8.03 -0.03
CA SER A 137 1.83 9.38 -0.47
C SER A 137 2.68 10.09 0.57
N LEU A 138 3.55 10.99 0.13
CA LEU A 138 4.42 11.78 1.03
C LEU A 138 3.83 13.16 1.39
N GLY A 139 2.86 13.64 0.62
CA GLY A 139 2.26 14.96 0.84
C GLY A 139 1.15 15.01 1.89
N GLY A 140 0.52 13.88 2.19
CA GLY A 140 -0.58 13.77 3.15
C GLY A 140 -0.13 13.63 4.60
N GLY A 141 -1.08 13.38 5.49
CA GLY A 141 -0.82 13.13 6.92
C GLY A 141 -0.65 11.66 7.25
N THR A 142 -1.58 10.79 6.81
CA THR A 142 -1.58 9.35 7.14
C THR A 142 -0.50 8.61 6.38
N GLY A 143 -0.50 8.65 5.05
CA GLY A 143 0.49 7.93 4.23
C GLY A 143 1.92 8.39 4.48
N SER A 144 2.12 9.67 4.75
CA SER A 144 3.40 10.29 5.08
C SER A 144 3.79 10.06 6.55
N GLY A 145 2.97 10.49 7.51
CA GLY A 145 3.29 10.44 8.94
C GLY A 145 3.17 9.03 9.52
N MET A 146 2.01 8.41 9.43
CA MET A 146 1.81 7.06 9.93
C MET A 146 2.55 6.01 9.09
N GLY A 147 2.61 6.20 7.76
CA GLY A 147 3.37 5.31 6.89
C GLY A 147 4.84 5.23 7.29
N THR A 148 5.49 6.36 7.54
CA THR A 148 6.89 6.39 7.97
C THR A 148 7.09 5.86 9.38
N LEU A 149 6.15 6.06 10.30
CA LEU A 149 6.17 5.44 11.63
C LEU A 149 6.12 3.91 11.51
N LEU A 150 5.24 3.40 10.66
CA LEU A 150 5.09 1.97 10.43
C LEU A 150 6.37 1.37 9.81
N LEU A 151 7.01 2.08 8.87
CA LEU A 151 8.30 1.66 8.28
C LEU A 151 9.41 1.56 9.33
N SER A 152 9.49 2.51 10.24
CA SER A 152 10.47 2.47 11.32
C SER A 152 10.25 1.28 12.26
N LYS A 153 9.00 0.98 12.59
CA LYS A 153 8.64 -0.21 13.39
C LYS A 153 8.91 -1.52 12.65
N LEU A 154 8.64 -1.58 11.36
CA LEU A 154 8.98 -2.74 10.54
C LEU A 154 10.48 -3.00 10.50
N LYS A 155 11.29 -1.96 10.35
CA LYS A 155 12.75 -2.10 10.35
C LYS A 155 13.30 -2.52 11.71
N GLU A 156 12.64 -2.10 12.80
CA GLU A 156 12.96 -2.53 14.17
C GLU A 156 12.64 -4.02 14.40
N ASP A 157 11.43 -4.48 14.01
CA ASP A 157 10.97 -5.85 14.22
C ASP A 157 11.55 -6.84 13.18
N TYR A 158 11.81 -6.39 11.95
CA TYR A 158 12.29 -7.20 10.83
C TYR A 158 13.54 -6.60 10.16
N PRO A 159 14.67 -6.46 10.86
CA PRO A 159 15.85 -5.74 10.35
C PRO A 159 16.47 -6.40 9.11
N ASP A 160 16.31 -7.72 8.96
CA ASP A 160 16.89 -8.52 7.86
C ASP A 160 15.94 -8.70 6.67
N ARG A 161 14.74 -8.13 6.73
CA ARG A 161 13.76 -8.22 5.65
C ARG A 161 13.84 -6.98 4.76
N MET A 162 13.66 -7.19 3.45
CA MET A 162 13.62 -6.10 2.49
C MET A 162 12.35 -5.27 2.67
N VAL A 163 12.52 -3.96 2.70
CA VAL A 163 11.42 -3.00 2.73
C VAL A 163 11.49 -2.11 1.49
N MET A 164 10.50 -2.21 0.63
CA MET A 164 10.36 -1.42 -0.59
C MET A 164 9.15 -0.50 -0.47
N THR A 165 9.25 0.74 -0.95
CA THR A 165 8.13 1.67 -0.99
C THR A 165 7.85 2.18 -2.40
N TYR A 166 6.58 2.34 -2.71
CA TYR A 166 6.05 3.04 -3.88
C TYR A 166 5.48 4.36 -3.38
N SER A 167 6.27 5.40 -3.46
CA SER A 167 5.99 6.68 -2.80
C SER A 167 5.55 7.73 -3.81
N VAL A 168 4.33 8.27 -3.63
CA VAL A 168 3.81 9.37 -4.45
C VAL A 168 4.33 10.69 -3.90
N PHE A 169 5.13 11.36 -4.69
CA PHE A 169 5.66 12.68 -4.39
C PHE A 169 4.66 13.77 -4.80
N PRO A 170 4.50 14.81 -4.00
CA PRO A 170 3.66 15.94 -4.38
C PRO A 170 4.27 16.73 -5.53
N SER A 171 3.40 17.30 -6.37
CA SER A 171 3.80 18.22 -7.43
C SER A 171 3.23 19.60 -7.16
N ALA A 172 4.02 20.64 -7.36
CA ALA A 172 3.61 22.03 -7.16
C ALA A 172 2.45 22.46 -8.06
N ASN A 173 2.26 21.77 -9.20
CA ASN A 173 1.22 22.12 -10.19
C ASN A 173 -0.08 21.31 -10.03
N VAL A 174 -0.11 20.30 -9.17
CA VAL A 174 -1.23 19.34 -9.07
C VAL A 174 -1.98 19.41 -7.75
N SER A 175 -1.39 20.01 -6.71
CA SER A 175 -1.98 20.09 -5.38
C SER A 175 -1.99 21.49 -4.80
N ASP A 176 -3.10 21.81 -4.11
CA ASP A 176 -3.30 23.08 -3.39
C ASP A 176 -2.98 23.00 -1.89
N THR A 177 -2.48 21.85 -1.42
CA THR A 177 -2.19 21.63 0.01
C THR A 177 -0.87 22.27 0.40
N VAL A 178 -0.92 23.35 1.19
CA VAL A 178 0.27 24.13 1.61
C VAL A 178 1.26 23.35 2.48
N THR A 179 0.84 22.29 3.16
CA THR A 179 1.68 21.49 4.07
C THR A 179 2.49 20.40 3.38
N GLU A 180 2.24 20.11 2.11
CA GLU A 180 2.90 19.02 1.37
C GLU A 180 4.44 19.07 1.40
N PRO A 181 5.10 20.22 1.19
CA PRO A 181 6.56 20.27 1.23
C PRO A 181 7.13 19.87 2.59
N TYR A 182 6.46 20.28 3.68
CA TYR A 182 6.86 19.94 5.04
C TYR A 182 6.68 18.45 5.31
N ASN A 183 5.50 17.90 4.98
CA ASN A 183 5.20 16.49 5.15
C ASN A 183 6.19 15.62 4.35
N THR A 184 6.47 16.00 3.11
CA THR A 184 7.41 15.28 2.23
C THR A 184 8.82 15.30 2.78
N THR A 185 9.32 16.46 3.23
CA THR A 185 10.68 16.57 3.76
C THR A 185 10.88 15.69 4.99
N LEU A 186 9.89 15.70 5.91
CA LEU A 186 9.93 14.87 7.11
C LEU A 186 9.83 13.38 6.78
N ALA A 187 8.98 13.02 5.80
CA ALA A 187 8.84 11.64 5.36
C ALA A 187 10.09 11.12 4.64
N VAL A 188 10.70 11.90 3.76
CA VAL A 188 11.93 11.50 3.04
C VAL A 188 13.07 11.20 4.01
N ASN A 189 13.22 11.98 5.07
CA ASN A 189 14.22 11.70 6.10
C ASN A 189 14.02 10.30 6.71
N GLN A 190 12.77 9.92 7.01
CA GLN A 190 12.44 8.60 7.55
C GLN A 190 12.64 7.47 6.51
N LEU A 191 12.36 7.73 5.23
CA LEU A 191 12.60 6.76 4.15
C LEU A 191 14.09 6.45 4.02
N LEU A 192 14.95 7.46 4.05
CA LEU A 192 16.40 7.29 3.97
C LEU A 192 16.98 6.41 5.08
N GLU A 193 16.37 6.42 6.26
CA GLU A 193 16.83 5.66 7.42
C GLU A 193 16.27 4.22 7.46
N ASN A 194 15.03 4.01 7.00
CA ASN A 194 14.29 2.78 7.30
C ASN A 194 13.93 1.93 6.07
N VAL A 195 14.21 2.38 4.85
CA VAL A 195 13.76 1.72 3.62
C VAL A 195 14.97 1.31 2.78
N ASP A 196 14.91 0.11 2.22
CA ASP A 196 15.98 -0.42 1.37
C ASP A 196 15.86 0.09 -0.08
N GLU A 197 14.63 0.27 -0.58
CA GLU A 197 14.36 0.75 -1.93
C GLU A 197 13.08 1.61 -1.98
N THR A 198 13.14 2.75 -2.67
CA THR A 198 11.99 3.63 -2.88
C THR A 198 11.78 3.88 -4.38
N VAL A 199 10.63 3.46 -4.88
CA VAL A 199 10.15 3.81 -6.22
C VAL A 199 9.40 5.13 -6.14
N VAL A 200 9.92 6.15 -6.82
CA VAL A 200 9.34 7.49 -6.85
C VAL A 200 8.26 7.57 -7.91
N LEU A 201 7.05 7.94 -7.52
CA LEU A 201 5.92 8.20 -8.40
C LEU A 201 5.62 9.71 -8.41
N ASP A 202 5.76 10.33 -9.58
CA ASP A 202 5.45 11.74 -9.80
C ASP A 202 4.15 11.87 -10.61
N ASN A 203 3.10 12.41 -9.96
CA ASN A 203 1.79 12.59 -10.60
C ASN A 203 1.86 13.52 -11.81
N GLU A 204 2.69 14.56 -11.80
CA GLU A 204 2.83 15.49 -12.93
C GLU A 204 3.41 14.78 -14.15
N ALA A 205 4.44 13.97 -13.95
CA ALA A 205 5.01 13.15 -15.02
C ALA A 205 3.99 12.16 -15.57
N LEU A 206 3.22 11.50 -14.70
CA LEU A 206 2.16 10.57 -15.10
C LEU A 206 1.06 11.25 -15.91
N TYR A 207 0.59 12.43 -15.49
CA TYR A 207 -0.38 13.22 -16.26
C TYR A 207 0.17 13.62 -17.63
N SER A 208 1.44 14.02 -17.71
CA SER A 208 2.07 14.38 -18.98
C SER A 208 2.13 13.20 -19.93
N VAL A 209 2.47 12.01 -19.45
CA VAL A 209 2.48 10.77 -20.25
C VAL A 209 1.07 10.42 -20.73
N CYS A 210 0.07 10.46 -19.85
CA CYS A 210 -1.33 10.20 -20.21
C CYS A 210 -1.83 11.17 -21.30
N MET A 211 -1.56 12.47 -21.15
CA MET A 211 -1.97 13.47 -22.15
C MET A 211 -1.28 13.28 -23.51
N GLN A 212 -0.01 12.91 -23.50
CA GLN A 212 0.70 12.62 -24.75
C GLN A 212 0.13 11.39 -25.46
N SER A 213 -0.15 10.33 -24.72
CA SER A 213 -0.72 9.09 -25.24
C SER A 213 -2.13 9.31 -25.81
N LEU A 214 -3.02 9.98 -25.09
CA LEU A 214 -4.38 10.28 -25.53
C LEU A 214 -4.38 11.19 -26.77
N ARG A 215 -3.54 12.24 -26.81
CA ARG A 215 -3.42 13.10 -28.00
C ARG A 215 -2.87 12.36 -29.22
N SER A 216 -2.05 11.31 -29.03
CA SER A 216 -1.58 10.48 -30.12
C SER A 216 -2.68 9.57 -30.69
N GLU A 217 -3.66 9.18 -29.90
CA GLU A 217 -4.82 8.41 -30.33
C GLU A 217 -5.83 9.27 -31.10
N GLU A 218 -6.14 10.50 -30.61
CA GLU A 218 -7.01 11.45 -31.31
C GLU A 218 -6.50 11.87 -32.69
N ARG A 219 -5.18 11.80 -32.95
CA ARG A 219 -4.59 12.11 -34.26
C ARG A 219 -4.64 10.93 -35.25
N ARG A 220 -5.05 9.75 -34.83
CA ARG A 220 -5.17 8.54 -35.63
C ARG A 220 -6.60 8.23 -36.07
N VAL A 221 -7.56 9.03 -35.67
CA VAL A 221 -8.95 9.09 -36.13
C VAL A 221 -9.09 10.29 -37.08
#